data_2b0654b5c4aa7895a987eec11187cbef
#
_entry.id   2b0654b5c4aa7895a987eec11187cbef
#
_cell.length_a   1.000
_cell.length_b   1.000
_cell.length_c   1.000
_cell.angle_alpha   90.00
_cell.angle_beta   90.00
_cell.angle_gamma   90.00
#
_symmetry.space_group_name_H-M   'P 1'
#
loop_
_entity.id
_entity.type
_entity.pdbx_description
1 polymer ?
#
loop_
_entity_poly.entity_id
_entity_poly.type
_entity_poly.pdbx_seq_one_letter_code
_entity_poly.pdbx_strand_id
1 'polypeptide(L)'
;MRIGIMGGTFDPIHIGHLLLGEFAYEQFHLDEVWFLPNGNPPHKEVEDTEEALAHRVEMVRLAVRENPHFQLSLHEAKKDCHSYTYKTLQEFHALYPENEYFFILGADSLFSIEQWKYFKEIFPSCTILAAMRDDKDSFDMQRQIQYLETNYQAKIELLQAPLLEISSTTIRNRAAQNRSIRYICLLYTSPSPR
;
A
#
# COMPACT_ATOMS: atom_id res chain seq x y z
N MET A 1 -0.55 2.05 19.92
CA MET A 1 -1.44 1.32 18.98
C MET A 1 -0.59 0.58 17.97
N ARG A 2 -1.09 -0.51 17.41
CA ARG A 2 -0.46 -1.29 16.32
C ARG A 2 -1.10 -0.86 15.00
N ILE A 3 -0.37 -0.11 14.21
CA ILE A 3 -0.89 0.55 13.01
C ILE A 3 -0.31 -0.07 11.75
N GLY A 4 -1.19 -0.63 10.90
CA GLY A 4 -0.83 -1.02 9.53
C GLY A 4 -0.78 0.21 8.62
N ILE A 5 0.27 0.31 7.80
CA ILE A 5 0.42 1.38 6.81
C ILE A 5 0.42 0.78 5.43
N MET A 6 -0.51 1.18 4.60
CA MET A 6 -0.55 0.84 3.18
C MET A 6 -0.41 2.10 2.34
N GLY A 7 0.81 2.38 1.90
CA GLY A 7 1.11 3.46 0.96
C GLY A 7 0.89 3.04 -0.49
N GLY A 8 0.38 3.93 -1.30
CA GLY A 8 0.19 3.61 -2.71
C GLY A 8 -0.33 4.75 -3.56
N THR A 9 -0.19 4.61 -4.87
CA THR A 9 -0.78 5.55 -5.82
C THR A 9 -2.31 5.46 -5.82
N PHE A 10 -2.85 4.25 -5.65
CA PHE A 10 -4.30 3.96 -5.68
C PHE A 10 -5.01 4.56 -6.89
N ASP A 11 -4.56 4.18 -8.09
CA ASP A 11 -5.07 4.69 -9.35
C ASP A 11 -5.65 3.59 -10.27
N PRO A 12 -6.84 3.05 -9.92
CA PRO A 12 -7.61 3.23 -8.70
C PRO A 12 -7.20 2.28 -7.55
N ILE A 13 -7.71 2.54 -6.35
CA ILE A 13 -7.79 1.53 -5.29
C ILE A 13 -8.71 0.39 -5.74
N HIS A 14 -8.43 -0.83 -5.31
CA HIS A 14 -9.20 -2.01 -5.71
C HIS A 14 -9.31 -3.04 -4.58
N ILE A 15 -10.15 -4.05 -4.79
CA ILE A 15 -10.44 -5.07 -3.78
C ILE A 15 -9.16 -5.77 -3.26
N GLY A 16 -8.13 -5.95 -4.10
CA GLY A 16 -6.86 -6.53 -3.67
C GLY A 16 -6.16 -5.72 -2.57
N HIS A 17 -6.22 -4.38 -2.62
CA HIS A 17 -5.68 -3.54 -1.56
C HIS A 17 -6.46 -3.70 -0.25
N LEU A 18 -7.80 -3.74 -0.32
CA LEU A 18 -8.64 -3.88 0.87
C LEU A 18 -8.45 -5.25 1.52
N LEU A 19 -8.36 -6.32 0.73
CA LEU A 19 -8.08 -7.65 1.26
C LEU A 19 -6.73 -7.71 1.96
N LEU A 20 -5.67 -7.15 1.37
CA LEU A 20 -4.37 -7.09 2.04
C LEU A 20 -4.45 -6.35 3.39
N GLY A 21 -5.20 -5.24 3.43
CA GLY A 21 -5.45 -4.51 4.67
C GLY A 21 -6.18 -5.34 5.72
N GLU A 22 -7.24 -6.04 5.33
CA GLU A 22 -8.06 -6.86 6.22
C GLU A 22 -7.27 -8.05 6.77
N PHE A 23 -6.58 -8.79 5.91
CA PHE A 23 -5.75 -9.91 6.34
C PHE A 23 -4.59 -9.47 7.24
N ALA A 24 -3.98 -8.31 6.97
CA ALA A 24 -2.97 -7.74 7.85
C ALA A 24 -3.56 -7.38 9.22
N TYR A 25 -4.74 -6.74 9.23
CA TYR A 25 -5.46 -6.40 10.45
C TYR A 25 -5.70 -7.64 11.33
N GLU A 26 -6.25 -8.70 10.74
CA GLU A 26 -6.58 -9.93 11.46
C GLU A 26 -5.32 -10.70 11.90
N GLN A 27 -4.40 -10.98 10.96
CA GLN A 27 -3.23 -11.83 11.22
C GLN A 27 -2.25 -11.23 12.22
N PHE A 28 -2.08 -9.91 12.19
CA PHE A 28 -1.12 -9.22 13.05
C PHE A 28 -1.77 -8.45 14.20
N HIS A 29 -3.06 -8.65 14.44
CA HIS A 29 -3.81 -8.01 15.54
C HIS A 29 -3.55 -6.49 15.57
N LEU A 30 -3.71 -5.86 14.40
CA LEU A 30 -3.57 -4.41 14.28
C LEU A 30 -4.77 -3.71 14.92
N ASP A 31 -4.58 -2.50 15.41
CA ASP A 31 -5.68 -1.66 15.89
C ASP A 31 -6.38 -0.96 14.72
N GLU A 32 -5.60 -0.51 13.74
CA GLU A 32 -6.07 0.17 12.53
C GLU A 32 -5.17 -0.12 11.33
N VAL A 33 -5.70 0.08 10.12
CA VAL A 33 -4.94 0.12 8.87
C VAL A 33 -5.14 1.46 8.18
N TRP A 34 -4.04 2.20 8.02
CA TRP A 34 -4.04 3.50 7.38
C TRP A 34 -3.69 3.39 5.91
N PHE A 35 -4.58 3.84 5.05
CA PHE A 35 -4.38 3.94 3.60
C PHE A 35 -3.85 5.33 3.26
N LEU A 36 -2.64 5.40 2.70
CA LEU A 36 -1.93 6.63 2.38
C LEU A 36 -1.84 6.81 0.87
N PRO A 37 -2.79 7.51 0.22
CA PRO A 37 -2.63 7.91 -1.18
C PRO A 37 -1.47 8.89 -1.30
N ASN A 38 -0.46 8.54 -2.10
CA ASN A 38 0.67 9.42 -2.33
C ASN A 38 0.35 10.50 -3.39
N GLY A 39 0.83 11.72 -3.15
CA GLY A 39 0.64 12.85 -4.05
C GLY A 39 1.55 12.74 -5.28
N ASN A 40 2.84 12.60 -5.04
CA ASN A 40 3.87 12.57 -6.08
C ASN A 40 4.80 11.36 -5.88
N PRO A 41 4.46 10.19 -6.43
CA PRO A 41 5.28 8.99 -6.30
C PRO A 41 6.59 9.12 -7.10
N PRO A 42 7.77 8.89 -6.51
CA PRO A 42 9.05 9.11 -7.18
C PRO A 42 9.34 8.12 -8.33
N HIS A 43 8.57 7.03 -8.44
CA HIS A 43 8.82 5.91 -9.37
C HIS A 43 7.69 5.69 -10.38
N LYS A 44 6.68 6.55 -10.42
CA LYS A 44 5.55 6.42 -11.37
C LYS A 44 5.23 7.75 -11.99
N GLU A 45 5.10 7.75 -13.31
CA GLU A 45 4.43 8.83 -14.02
C GLU A 45 2.93 8.71 -13.72
N VAL A 46 2.44 9.58 -12.89
CA VAL A 46 1.00 9.76 -12.62
C VAL A 46 0.61 11.07 -13.23
N GLU A 47 -0.63 11.17 -13.70
CA GLU A 47 -1.16 12.47 -14.11
C GLU A 47 -1.06 13.45 -12.94
N ASP A 48 -0.13 14.40 -13.07
CA ASP A 48 0.28 15.29 -11.97
C ASP A 48 -0.62 16.53 -11.93
N THR A 49 -1.92 16.31 -11.76
CA THR A 49 -2.89 17.39 -11.52
C THR A 49 -3.47 17.29 -10.12
N GLU A 50 -3.84 18.43 -9.52
CA GLU A 50 -4.53 18.44 -8.22
C GLU A 50 -5.86 17.68 -8.31
N GLU A 51 -6.52 17.76 -9.46
CA GLU A 51 -7.77 17.08 -9.71
C GLU A 51 -7.58 15.55 -9.72
N ALA A 52 -6.54 15.03 -10.38
CA ALA A 52 -6.23 13.61 -10.39
C ALA A 52 -5.89 13.08 -8.98
N LEU A 53 -5.13 13.85 -8.19
CA LEU A 53 -4.88 13.51 -6.79
C LEU A 53 -6.18 13.52 -5.97
N ALA A 54 -7.00 14.54 -6.12
CA ALA A 54 -8.28 14.64 -5.41
C ALA A 54 -9.20 13.45 -5.74
N HIS A 55 -9.26 13.02 -7.00
CA HIS A 55 -10.02 11.83 -7.41
C HIS A 55 -9.47 10.55 -6.76
N ARG A 56 -8.14 10.36 -6.70
CA ARG A 56 -7.53 9.19 -6.06
C ARG A 56 -7.80 9.16 -4.56
N VAL A 57 -7.68 10.30 -3.89
CA VAL A 57 -8.02 10.45 -2.47
C VAL A 57 -9.48 10.11 -2.22
N GLU A 58 -10.40 10.64 -3.05
CA GLU A 58 -11.83 10.37 -2.91
C GLU A 58 -12.17 8.90 -3.13
N MET A 59 -11.53 8.24 -4.11
CA MET A 59 -11.70 6.81 -4.31
C MET A 59 -11.26 6.00 -3.07
N VAL A 60 -10.13 6.35 -2.46
CA VAL A 60 -9.67 5.69 -1.23
C VAL A 60 -10.67 5.97 -0.09
N ARG A 61 -11.10 7.22 0.09
CA ARG A 61 -12.07 7.59 1.12
C ARG A 61 -13.36 6.77 1.05
N LEU A 62 -13.90 6.63 -0.15
CA LEU A 62 -15.11 5.82 -0.38
C LEU A 62 -14.86 4.33 -0.12
N ALA A 63 -13.69 3.82 -0.50
CA ALA A 63 -13.34 2.42 -0.36
C ALA A 63 -13.20 1.98 1.10
N VAL A 64 -12.65 2.83 1.96
CA VAL A 64 -12.38 2.49 3.36
C VAL A 64 -13.52 2.86 4.31
N ARG A 65 -14.49 3.65 3.84
CA ARG A 65 -15.55 4.28 4.67
C ARG A 65 -16.35 3.31 5.54
N GLU A 66 -16.63 2.13 5.03
CA GLU A 66 -17.53 1.17 5.68
C GLU A 66 -16.78 0.18 6.59
N ASN A 67 -15.47 0.20 6.60
CA ASN A 67 -14.66 -0.62 7.49
C ASN A 67 -14.18 0.21 8.68
N PRO A 68 -14.59 -0.11 9.91
CA PRO A 68 -14.28 0.69 11.10
C PRO A 68 -12.79 0.68 11.46
N HIS A 69 -12.02 -0.29 10.96
CA HIS A 69 -10.58 -0.42 11.21
C HIS A 69 -9.72 0.24 10.13
N PHE A 70 -10.33 0.70 9.03
CA PHE A 70 -9.61 1.35 7.95
C PHE A 70 -9.70 2.87 8.06
N GLN A 71 -8.57 3.54 7.91
CA GLN A 71 -8.46 4.98 7.95
C GLN A 71 -7.82 5.53 6.69
N LEU A 72 -8.36 6.62 6.16
CA LEU A 72 -7.69 7.41 5.13
C LEU A 72 -6.73 8.39 5.81
N SER A 73 -5.44 8.29 5.51
CA SER A 73 -4.46 9.29 5.90
C SER A 73 -4.05 10.16 4.71
N LEU A 74 -4.18 11.47 4.86
CA LEU A 74 -3.78 12.46 3.85
C LEU A 74 -2.32 12.90 3.99
N HIS A 75 -1.54 12.24 4.83
CA HIS A 75 -0.19 12.65 5.17
C HIS A 75 0.72 12.76 3.94
N GLU A 76 0.59 11.82 2.99
CA GLU A 76 1.33 11.81 1.72
C GLU A 76 0.57 12.45 0.55
N ALA A 77 -0.67 12.86 0.73
CA ALA A 77 -1.51 13.44 -0.32
C ALA A 77 -1.14 14.92 -0.58
N LYS A 78 0.16 15.19 -0.78
CA LYS A 78 0.72 16.52 -1.04
C LYS A 78 1.48 16.49 -2.36
N LYS A 79 1.24 17.51 -3.21
CA LYS A 79 1.88 17.64 -4.51
C LYS A 79 3.31 18.15 -4.47
N ASP A 80 3.60 19.02 -3.51
CA ASP A 80 4.81 19.86 -3.48
C ASP A 80 6.07 19.08 -3.07
N CYS A 81 5.95 17.81 -2.67
CA CYS A 81 7.09 16.99 -2.31
C CYS A 81 6.87 15.51 -2.69
N HIS A 82 7.94 14.84 -3.08
CA HIS A 82 7.90 13.39 -3.24
C HIS A 82 7.60 12.70 -1.92
N SER A 83 6.68 11.74 -1.97
CA SER A 83 6.38 10.85 -0.84
C SER A 83 7.47 9.78 -0.72
N TYR A 84 8.18 9.78 0.38
CA TYR A 84 9.21 8.79 0.68
C TYR A 84 8.86 8.06 1.98
N THR A 85 8.77 6.74 1.93
CA THR A 85 8.37 5.89 3.05
C THR A 85 9.17 6.14 4.33
N TYR A 86 10.51 6.26 4.23
CA TYR A 86 11.35 6.54 5.40
C TYR A 86 10.94 7.82 6.11
N LYS A 87 10.65 8.87 5.35
CA LYS A 87 10.27 10.19 5.90
C LYS A 87 8.89 10.13 6.57
N THR A 88 7.94 9.47 5.92
CA THR A 88 6.59 9.26 6.47
C THR A 88 6.65 8.53 7.81
N LEU A 89 7.45 7.45 7.89
CA LEU A 89 7.64 6.71 9.14
C LEU A 89 8.30 7.56 10.23
N GLN A 90 9.33 8.35 9.90
CA GLN A 90 9.96 9.27 10.85
C GLN A 90 8.98 10.33 11.38
N GLU A 91 8.16 10.89 10.49
CA GLU A 91 7.13 11.87 10.87
C GLU A 91 6.05 11.23 11.77
N PHE A 92 5.63 9.99 11.47
CA PHE A 92 4.67 9.28 12.32
C PHE A 92 5.23 8.94 13.69
N HIS A 93 6.50 8.52 13.79
CA HIS A 93 7.14 8.32 15.10
C HIS A 93 7.28 9.61 15.90
N ALA A 94 7.50 10.73 15.23
CA ALA A 94 7.55 12.02 15.91
C ALA A 94 6.18 12.48 16.40
N LEU A 95 5.11 12.24 15.64
CA LEU A 95 3.74 12.62 15.98
C LEU A 95 3.09 11.65 16.99
N TYR A 96 3.38 10.36 16.88
CA TYR A 96 2.76 9.31 17.66
C TYR A 96 3.81 8.28 18.13
N PRO A 97 4.68 8.68 19.09
CA PRO A 97 5.82 7.86 19.53
C PRO A 97 5.42 6.54 20.20
N GLU A 98 4.19 6.43 20.70
CA GLU A 98 3.65 5.23 21.35
C GLU A 98 3.20 4.15 20.36
N ASN A 99 3.14 4.47 19.05
CA ASN A 99 2.62 3.54 18.06
C ASN A 99 3.71 2.61 17.54
N GLU A 100 3.32 1.37 17.28
CA GLU A 100 4.10 0.38 16.53
C GLU A 100 3.58 0.34 15.09
N TYR A 101 4.48 0.43 14.12
CA TYR A 101 4.10 0.51 12.71
C TYR A 101 4.42 -0.77 11.95
N PHE A 102 3.48 -1.17 11.09
CA PHE A 102 3.55 -2.32 10.20
C PHE A 102 3.34 -1.85 8.76
N PHE A 103 4.37 -1.95 7.92
CA PHE A 103 4.29 -1.47 6.54
C PHE A 103 3.88 -2.61 5.60
N ILE A 104 2.68 -2.51 5.03
CA ILE A 104 2.07 -3.55 4.18
C ILE A 104 2.48 -3.32 2.74
N LEU A 105 3.10 -4.32 2.11
CA LEU A 105 3.53 -4.26 0.72
C LEU A 105 3.40 -5.61 0.01
N GLY A 106 3.33 -5.56 -1.32
CA GLY A 106 3.36 -6.76 -2.16
C GLY A 106 4.79 -7.26 -2.43
N ALA A 107 4.92 -8.49 -2.91
CA ALA A 107 6.18 -9.14 -3.24
C ALA A 107 7.10 -8.28 -4.13
N ASP A 108 6.57 -7.72 -5.22
CA ASP A 108 7.35 -6.89 -6.16
C ASP A 108 8.04 -5.70 -5.46
N SER A 109 7.33 -5.10 -4.49
CA SER A 109 7.85 -4.00 -3.71
C SER A 109 8.95 -4.45 -2.76
N LEU A 110 8.85 -5.66 -2.17
CA LEU A 110 9.90 -6.22 -1.33
C LEU A 110 11.16 -6.51 -2.13
N PHE A 111 11.05 -7.08 -3.33
CA PHE A 111 12.19 -7.34 -4.21
C PHE A 111 12.87 -6.07 -4.70
N SER A 112 12.16 -4.95 -4.78
CA SER A 112 12.69 -3.66 -5.23
C SER A 112 12.99 -2.67 -4.10
N ILE A 113 12.83 -3.06 -2.83
CA ILE A 113 12.91 -2.14 -1.68
C ILE A 113 14.27 -1.45 -1.56
N GLU A 114 15.36 -2.11 -1.97
CA GLU A 114 16.71 -1.53 -1.95
C GLU A 114 16.89 -0.36 -2.94
N GLN A 115 15.98 -0.21 -3.92
CA GLN A 115 15.95 0.92 -4.85
C GLN A 115 15.22 2.14 -4.23
N TRP A 116 14.56 1.97 -3.09
CA TRP A 116 13.86 3.06 -2.44
C TRP A 116 14.84 4.02 -1.77
N LYS A 117 14.50 5.29 -1.80
CA LYS A 117 15.35 6.32 -1.20
C LYS A 117 15.48 6.10 0.30
N TYR A 118 16.74 6.03 0.77
CA TYR A 118 17.08 5.78 2.18
C TYR A 118 16.39 4.53 2.75
N PHE A 119 16.29 3.47 1.95
CA PHE A 119 15.61 2.23 2.33
C PHE A 119 16.09 1.64 3.67
N LYS A 120 17.36 1.82 4.02
CA LYS A 120 17.93 1.35 5.29
C LYS A 120 17.28 1.99 6.52
N GLU A 121 16.71 3.18 6.38
CA GLU A 121 16.03 3.88 7.45
C GLU A 121 14.59 3.39 7.68
N ILE A 122 14.05 2.61 6.74
CA ILE A 122 12.73 2.00 6.84
C ILE A 122 12.74 0.86 7.87
N PHE A 123 13.75 -0.01 7.82
CA PHE A 123 13.81 -1.23 8.61
C PHE A 123 13.78 -1.04 10.14
N PRO A 124 14.49 -0.07 10.73
CA PRO A 124 14.38 0.17 12.17
C PRO A 124 13.06 0.83 12.57
N SER A 125 12.31 1.38 11.60
CA SER A 125 11.12 2.19 11.86
C SER A 125 9.81 1.41 11.79
N CYS A 126 9.80 0.19 11.25
CA CYS A 126 8.57 -0.62 11.16
C CYS A 126 8.88 -2.11 10.99
N THR A 127 7.87 -2.95 11.24
CA THR A 127 7.83 -4.32 10.73
C THR A 127 7.22 -4.31 9.33
N ILE A 128 7.86 -4.98 8.37
CA ILE A 128 7.33 -5.11 7.01
C ILE A 128 6.41 -6.32 6.97
N LEU A 129 5.18 -6.14 6.45
CA LEU A 129 4.25 -7.21 6.15
C LEU A 129 4.26 -7.45 4.64
N ALA A 130 4.93 -8.51 4.21
CA ALA A 130 5.11 -8.83 2.81
C ALA A 130 4.07 -9.84 2.32
N ALA A 131 3.17 -9.41 1.42
CA ALA A 131 2.18 -10.29 0.82
C ALA A 131 2.78 -11.14 -0.29
N MET A 132 2.53 -12.45 -0.25
CA MET A 132 2.95 -13.38 -1.30
C MET A 132 2.04 -13.26 -2.52
N ARG A 133 2.60 -13.52 -3.71
CA ARG A 133 1.85 -13.54 -4.97
C ARG A 133 1.49 -14.94 -5.44
N ASP A 134 2.35 -15.93 -5.21
CA ASP A 134 2.17 -17.31 -5.68
C ASP A 134 2.95 -18.30 -4.81
N ASP A 135 2.51 -19.57 -4.78
CA ASP A 135 3.27 -20.65 -4.11
C ASP A 135 4.65 -20.88 -4.76
N LYS A 136 4.81 -20.51 -6.02
CA LYS A 136 6.08 -20.61 -6.76
C LYS A 136 7.14 -19.64 -6.29
N ASP A 137 6.72 -18.48 -5.78
CA ASP A 137 7.63 -17.43 -5.31
C ASP A 137 8.05 -17.63 -3.84
N SER A 138 7.56 -18.68 -3.17
CA SER A 138 7.79 -18.89 -1.74
C SER A 138 9.30 -19.01 -1.41
N PHE A 139 10.08 -19.68 -2.26
CA PHE A 139 11.51 -19.87 -2.05
C PHE A 139 12.30 -18.58 -2.26
N ASP A 140 12.02 -17.85 -3.35
CA ASP A 140 12.70 -16.58 -3.65
C ASP A 140 12.30 -15.52 -2.63
N MET A 141 11.05 -15.50 -2.19
CA MET A 141 10.59 -14.62 -1.12
C MET A 141 11.33 -14.89 0.19
N GLN A 142 11.45 -16.17 0.60
CA GLN A 142 12.19 -16.53 1.81
C GLN A 142 13.68 -16.12 1.72
N ARG A 143 14.29 -16.32 0.56
CA ARG A 143 15.68 -15.87 0.32
C ARG A 143 15.81 -14.36 0.44
N GLN A 144 14.89 -13.60 -0.14
CA GLN A 144 14.90 -12.15 -0.06
C GLN A 144 14.71 -11.66 1.38
N ILE A 145 13.77 -12.25 2.11
CA ILE A 145 13.55 -11.96 3.53
C ILE A 145 14.84 -12.24 4.31
N GLN A 146 15.40 -13.44 4.22
CA GLN A 146 16.63 -13.81 4.92
C GLN A 146 17.79 -12.86 4.56
N TYR A 147 17.90 -12.46 3.30
CA TYR A 147 18.90 -11.51 2.85
C TYR A 147 18.74 -10.13 3.52
N LEU A 148 17.51 -9.60 3.55
CA LEU A 148 17.23 -8.29 4.15
C LEU A 148 17.40 -8.31 5.68
N GLU A 149 16.96 -9.38 6.34
CA GLU A 149 17.15 -9.57 7.79
C GLU A 149 18.62 -9.64 8.17
N THR A 150 19.40 -10.43 7.41
CA THR A 150 20.84 -10.63 7.69
C THR A 150 21.67 -9.36 7.46
N ASN A 151 21.40 -8.65 6.36
CA ASN A 151 22.25 -7.53 5.95
C ASN A 151 21.81 -6.18 6.51
N TYR A 152 20.52 -6.03 6.83
CA TYR A 152 19.94 -4.74 7.23
C TYR A 152 19.15 -4.80 8.54
N GLN A 153 19.12 -5.96 9.21
CA GLN A 153 18.35 -6.17 10.45
C GLN A 153 16.84 -5.84 10.27
N ALA A 154 16.34 -6.06 9.06
CA ALA A 154 14.92 -5.87 8.76
C ALA A 154 14.07 -6.80 9.64
N LYS A 155 12.88 -6.37 10.00
CA LYS A 155 11.83 -7.22 10.58
C LYS A 155 10.78 -7.43 9.51
N ILE A 156 10.66 -8.65 9.00
CA ILE A 156 9.76 -8.97 7.89
C ILE A 156 8.91 -10.18 8.24
N GLU A 157 7.61 -10.02 8.15
CA GLU A 157 6.63 -11.07 8.37
C GLU A 157 5.86 -11.35 7.08
N LEU A 158 5.55 -12.62 6.83
CA LEU A 158 4.76 -13.02 5.68
C LEU A 158 3.27 -12.80 5.93
N LEU A 159 2.66 -11.99 5.10
CA LEU A 159 1.22 -11.78 5.08
C LEU A 159 0.56 -12.82 4.19
N GLN A 160 -0.22 -13.71 4.81
CA GLN A 160 -0.99 -14.74 4.12
C GLN A 160 -2.33 -14.16 3.70
N ALA A 161 -2.46 -13.76 2.45
CA ALA A 161 -3.70 -13.25 1.87
C ALA A 161 -4.06 -14.02 0.59
N PRO A 162 -5.35 -14.15 0.25
CA PRO A 162 -5.77 -14.77 -1.00
C PRO A 162 -5.17 -14.04 -2.19
N LEU A 163 -4.67 -14.80 -3.14
CA LEU A 163 -4.14 -14.27 -4.38
C LEU A 163 -5.27 -13.70 -5.24
N LEU A 164 -5.16 -12.41 -5.52
CA LEU A 164 -5.99 -11.76 -6.52
C LEU A 164 -5.08 -11.15 -7.59
N GLU A 165 -5.15 -11.71 -8.80
CA GLU A 165 -4.46 -11.17 -9.97
C GLU A 165 -5.15 -9.88 -10.48
N ILE A 166 -5.33 -8.91 -9.59
CA ILE A 166 -5.94 -7.62 -9.89
C ILE A 166 -4.88 -6.52 -9.72
N SER A 167 -4.75 -5.67 -10.72
CA SER A 167 -3.89 -4.48 -10.62
C SER A 167 -4.63 -3.24 -11.12
N SER A 168 -4.23 -2.08 -10.61
CA SER A 168 -4.75 -0.79 -11.10
C SER A 168 -4.56 -0.64 -12.62
N THR A 169 -3.45 -1.13 -13.16
CA THR A 169 -3.19 -1.12 -14.61
C THR A 169 -4.20 -1.97 -15.37
N THR A 170 -4.52 -3.18 -14.89
CA THR A 170 -5.56 -4.02 -15.50
C THR A 170 -6.91 -3.32 -15.48
N ILE A 171 -7.25 -2.65 -14.39
CA ILE A 171 -8.52 -1.90 -14.26
C ILE A 171 -8.58 -0.75 -15.27
N ARG A 172 -7.53 0.07 -15.36
CA ARG A 172 -7.47 1.18 -16.34
C ARG A 172 -7.55 0.70 -17.77
N ASN A 173 -6.84 -0.37 -18.11
CA ASN A 173 -6.88 -0.94 -19.46
C ASN A 173 -8.28 -1.48 -19.81
N ARG A 174 -8.99 -2.09 -18.87
CA ARG A 174 -10.38 -2.53 -19.09
C ARG A 174 -11.31 -1.35 -19.29
N ALA A 175 -11.19 -0.30 -18.46
CA ALA A 175 -12.00 0.91 -18.58
C ALA A 175 -11.77 1.61 -19.91
N ALA A 176 -10.52 1.77 -20.34
CA ALA A 176 -10.17 2.36 -21.65
C ALA A 176 -10.75 1.57 -22.84
N GLN A 177 -10.97 0.26 -22.66
CA GLN A 177 -11.59 -0.61 -23.65
C GLN A 177 -13.12 -0.71 -23.50
N ASN A 178 -13.75 0.13 -22.68
CA ASN A 178 -15.18 0.06 -22.34
C ASN A 178 -15.61 -1.32 -21.78
N ARG A 179 -14.71 -2.07 -21.15
CA ARG A 179 -15.01 -3.35 -20.50
C ARG A 179 -15.45 -3.13 -19.06
N SER A 180 -16.35 -3.99 -18.58
CA SER A 180 -16.81 -3.93 -17.19
C SER A 180 -15.64 -4.06 -16.20
N ILE A 181 -15.64 -3.19 -15.18
CA ILE A 181 -14.73 -3.23 -14.04
C ILE A 181 -15.47 -3.61 -12.75
N ARG A 182 -16.73 -4.06 -12.87
CA ARG A 182 -17.52 -4.52 -11.72
C ARG A 182 -16.80 -5.65 -11.01
N TYR A 183 -16.89 -5.66 -9.69
CA TYR A 183 -16.31 -6.65 -8.78
C TYR A 183 -14.77 -6.67 -8.68
N ILE A 184 -14.05 -5.96 -9.54
CA ILE A 184 -12.60 -5.79 -9.47
C ILE A 184 -12.22 -4.40 -8.96
N CYS A 185 -13.01 -3.38 -9.34
CA CYS A 185 -12.98 -2.04 -8.76
C CYS A 185 -14.27 -1.84 -7.96
N LEU A 186 -14.20 -1.10 -6.88
CA LEU A 186 -15.37 -0.82 -6.04
C LEU A 186 -16.32 0.13 -6.79
N LEU A 187 -17.60 -0.22 -6.82
CA LEU A 187 -18.61 0.51 -7.63
C LEU A 187 -18.74 1.99 -7.29
N TYR A 188 -18.37 2.38 -6.06
CA TYR A 188 -18.46 3.78 -5.60
C TYR A 188 -17.22 4.60 -5.94
N THR A 189 -16.15 3.96 -6.42
CA THR A 189 -14.86 4.61 -6.68
C THR A 189 -14.64 4.94 -8.16
N SER A 190 -15.53 4.49 -9.04
CA SER A 190 -15.44 4.77 -10.47
C SER A 190 -16.77 5.32 -10.96
N PRO A 191 -16.80 6.53 -11.58
CA PRO A 191 -17.93 6.91 -12.40
C PRO A 191 -18.02 5.87 -13.52
N SER A 192 -19.01 4.98 -13.43
CA SER A 192 -19.25 4.02 -14.51
C SER A 192 -19.54 4.82 -15.79
N PRO A 193 -18.76 4.66 -16.86
CA PRO A 193 -19.24 5.12 -18.15
C PRO A 193 -20.55 4.38 -18.44
N ARG A 194 -21.61 5.10 -18.61
CA ARG A 194 -22.92 4.57 -19.05
C ARG A 194 -22.83 4.12 -20.50
#